data_b46e7e93d37cbc9333fc65cf2c1c42be
#
_entry.id   b46e7e93d37cbc9333fc65cf2c1c42be
#
_cell.length_a   1.000
_cell.length_b   1.000
_cell.length_c   1.000
_cell.angle_alpha   90.00
_cell.angle_beta   90.00
_cell.angle_gamma   90.00
#
_symmetry.space_group_name_H-M   'P 1'
#
loop_
_entity.id
_entity.type
_entity.pdbx_description
1 polymer ?
#
loop_
_entity_poly.entity_id
_entity_poly.type
_entity_poly.pdbx_seq_one_letter_code
_entity_poly.pdbx_strand_id
1 'polypeptide(L)'
;MARKGLNIYKRKDGRWEARYIKSRNTQGKPRYGYLYATSYHEVRNNLQKVIQALNATDNEKVPATNYKFMDFSVIWLENPLTSLKESTYIRYRTLLNCYLMPSFQQLQMSEITSERVCTLCKELEKHGKKDGTGLSPKTISDILSVLRRILHYAQDQNISIDVTAFNVRVKQIPKALEILSLSEQTTLQEYLVNQLDSLNLGILICLYTGIRVGELCALTWEKISFSDKTIRICQTMQRIQKRTSENKKTHIIIAAPKSSSANRVIPIPNTLLKILS
;
A
#
# COMPACT_ATOMS: atom_id res chain seq x y z
N MET A 1 -2.10 23.73 12.69
CA MET A 1 -2.12 22.49 11.88
C MET A 1 -3.38 22.48 11.03
N ALA A 2 -3.27 22.49 9.69
CA ALA A 2 -4.43 22.41 8.81
C ALA A 2 -5.05 21.00 8.90
N ARG A 3 -6.34 20.91 9.22
CA ARG A 3 -7.08 19.64 9.23
C ARG A 3 -7.15 19.08 7.83
N LYS A 4 -6.44 17.96 7.56
CA LYS A 4 -6.57 17.17 6.33
C LYS A 4 -7.90 16.41 6.37
N GLY A 5 -8.96 16.93 5.74
CA GLY A 5 -10.25 16.28 5.61
C GLY A 5 -11.22 17.10 4.77
N LEU A 6 -12.24 16.46 4.22
CA LEU A 6 -13.35 17.15 3.58
C LEU A 6 -14.04 18.01 4.65
N ASN A 7 -14.26 19.33 4.37
CA ASN A 7 -14.93 20.26 5.29
C ASN A 7 -16.44 19.97 5.33
N ILE A 8 -16.81 18.81 5.88
CA ILE A 8 -18.19 18.34 6.05
C ILE A 8 -18.45 18.12 7.53
N TYR A 9 -19.50 18.71 8.06
CA TYR A 9 -19.89 18.58 9.47
C TYR A 9 -21.41 18.57 9.64
N LYS A 10 -21.88 17.94 10.72
CA LYS A 10 -23.31 17.89 11.08
C LYS A 10 -23.67 19.14 11.88
N ARG A 11 -24.70 19.85 11.44
CA ARG A 11 -25.21 21.03 12.11
C ARG A 11 -26.13 20.68 13.30
N LYS A 12 -26.38 21.64 14.17
CA LYS A 12 -27.31 21.49 15.31
C LYS A 12 -28.76 21.23 14.87
N ASP A 13 -29.12 21.67 13.66
CA ASP A 13 -30.45 21.46 13.06
C ASP A 13 -30.60 20.07 12.39
N GLY A 14 -29.60 19.17 12.55
CA GLY A 14 -29.64 17.81 12.05
C GLY A 14 -29.15 17.64 10.62
N ARG A 15 -29.03 18.72 9.82
CA ARG A 15 -28.54 18.67 8.44
C ARG A 15 -27.01 18.57 8.39
N TRP A 16 -26.51 18.04 7.27
CA TRP A 16 -25.09 18.03 6.96
C TRP A 16 -24.73 19.23 6.10
N GLU A 17 -23.63 19.88 6.42
CA GLU A 17 -23.08 21.03 5.70
C GLU A 17 -21.69 20.70 5.16
N ALA A 18 -21.45 21.00 3.87
CA ALA A 18 -20.13 20.99 3.26
C ALA A 18 -19.73 22.42 2.87
N ARG A 19 -18.50 22.79 3.19
CA ARG A 19 -17.93 24.10 2.86
C ARG A 19 -16.84 23.93 1.81
N TYR A 20 -16.91 24.71 0.72
CA TYR A 20 -15.93 24.70 -0.36
C TYR A 20 -15.51 26.12 -0.76
N ILE A 21 -14.35 26.25 -1.42
CA ILE A 21 -13.90 27.54 -1.95
C ILE A 21 -14.57 27.75 -3.30
N LYS A 22 -15.45 28.75 -3.42
CA LYS A 22 -16.16 29.10 -4.63
C LYS A 22 -15.31 29.95 -5.59
N SER A 23 -14.51 30.87 -5.05
CA SER A 23 -13.59 31.75 -5.80
C SER A 23 -12.55 32.35 -4.85
N ARG A 24 -11.56 33.06 -5.38
CA ARG A 24 -10.67 33.92 -4.59
C ARG A 24 -10.83 35.35 -5.08
N ASN A 25 -10.75 36.34 -4.17
CA ASN A 25 -10.76 37.74 -4.56
C ASN A 25 -9.38 38.17 -5.09
N THR A 26 -9.29 39.41 -5.59
CA THR A 26 -8.04 39.99 -6.13
C THR A 26 -6.88 40.03 -5.13
N GLN A 27 -7.14 39.87 -3.85
CA GLN A 27 -6.14 39.79 -2.76
C GLN A 27 -5.84 38.33 -2.34
N GLY A 28 -6.32 37.33 -3.08
CA GLY A 28 -6.09 35.93 -2.79
C GLY A 28 -6.96 35.34 -1.65
N LYS A 29 -7.83 36.11 -1.00
CA LYS A 29 -8.69 35.62 0.09
C LYS A 29 -9.82 34.74 -0.48
N PRO A 30 -10.07 33.55 0.11
CA PRO A 30 -11.10 32.62 -0.38
C PRO A 30 -12.52 33.14 -0.08
N ARG A 31 -13.40 33.07 -1.08
CA ARG A 31 -14.85 33.17 -0.93
C ARG A 31 -15.42 31.75 -0.87
N TYR A 32 -16.18 31.47 0.18
CA TYR A 32 -16.72 30.14 0.42
C TYR A 32 -18.13 29.96 -0.09
N GLY A 33 -18.42 28.75 -0.61
CA GLY A 33 -19.76 28.25 -0.87
C GLY A 33 -20.13 27.17 0.16
N TYR A 34 -21.42 26.96 0.34
CA TYR A 34 -21.97 25.99 1.28
C TYR A 34 -23.00 25.11 0.60
N LEU A 35 -23.00 23.83 0.92
CA LEU A 35 -23.96 22.82 0.45
C LEU A 35 -24.59 22.17 1.68
N TYR A 36 -25.87 21.89 1.59
CA TYR A 36 -26.64 21.28 2.67
C TYR A 36 -27.36 20.04 2.16
N ALA A 37 -27.40 18.99 2.99
CA ALA A 37 -28.14 17.77 2.69
C ALA A 37 -28.64 17.11 3.98
N THR A 38 -29.57 16.19 3.85
CA THR A 38 -30.12 15.42 4.98
C THR A 38 -29.19 14.30 5.42
N SER A 39 -28.32 13.80 4.54
CA SER A 39 -27.34 12.76 4.84
C SER A 39 -25.90 13.16 4.50
N TYR A 40 -24.93 12.55 5.19
CA TYR A 40 -23.50 12.73 4.93
C TYR A 40 -23.13 12.31 3.50
N HIS A 41 -23.70 11.21 3.02
CA HIS A 41 -23.41 10.68 1.70
C HIS A 41 -23.88 11.63 0.59
N GLU A 42 -25.05 12.20 0.76
CA GLU A 42 -25.65 13.14 -0.18
C GLU A 42 -24.85 14.46 -0.26
N VAL A 43 -24.49 15.07 0.89
CA VAL A 43 -23.70 16.30 0.89
C VAL A 43 -22.31 16.08 0.32
N ARG A 44 -21.71 14.91 0.54
CA ARG A 44 -20.42 14.52 -0.03
C ARG A 44 -20.49 14.39 -1.56
N ASN A 45 -21.53 13.74 -2.09
CA ASN A 45 -21.75 13.61 -3.52
C ASN A 45 -21.97 14.96 -4.19
N ASN A 46 -22.79 15.83 -3.56
CA ASN A 46 -23.04 17.17 -4.05
C ASN A 46 -21.75 18.02 -4.04
N LEU A 47 -20.94 17.90 -2.99
CA LEU A 47 -19.64 18.57 -2.91
C LEU A 47 -18.71 18.13 -4.04
N GLN A 48 -18.63 16.83 -4.32
CA GLN A 48 -17.82 16.31 -5.42
C GLN A 48 -18.28 16.87 -6.79
N LYS A 49 -19.59 16.91 -7.05
CA LYS A 49 -20.15 17.49 -8.29
C LYS A 49 -19.78 18.96 -8.44
N VAL A 50 -19.88 19.75 -7.35
CA VAL A 50 -19.57 21.18 -7.40
C VAL A 50 -18.08 21.42 -7.57
N ILE A 51 -17.21 20.65 -6.93
CA ILE A 51 -15.75 20.75 -7.11
C ILE A 51 -15.37 20.37 -8.53
N GLN A 52 -15.98 19.33 -9.10
CA GLN A 52 -15.78 18.96 -10.50
C GLN A 52 -16.24 20.07 -11.46
N ALA A 53 -17.38 20.70 -11.23
CA ALA A 53 -17.88 21.81 -12.03
C ALA A 53 -16.98 23.06 -11.93
N LEU A 54 -16.46 23.39 -10.74
CA LEU A 54 -15.55 24.52 -10.54
C LEU A 54 -14.20 24.27 -11.25
N ASN A 55 -13.67 23.06 -11.15
CA ASN A 55 -12.44 22.67 -11.85
C ASN A 55 -12.63 22.66 -13.38
N ALA A 56 -13.85 22.44 -13.87
CA ALA A 56 -14.18 22.52 -15.30
C ALA A 56 -14.27 23.97 -15.83
N THR A 57 -14.56 24.95 -14.97
CA THR A 57 -14.66 26.37 -15.36
C THR A 57 -13.33 27.13 -15.30
N ASP A 58 -12.36 26.67 -14.48
CA ASP A 58 -11.01 27.26 -14.41
C ASP A 58 -10.03 26.69 -15.45
N ASN A 59 -10.45 25.70 -16.21
CA ASN A 59 -9.64 25.14 -17.29
C ASN A 59 -10.05 25.80 -18.63
N GLU A 60 -9.41 26.89 -19.00
CA GLU A 60 -9.05 27.07 -20.41
C GLU A 60 -8.43 25.74 -20.84
N LYS A 61 -9.02 25.11 -21.87
CA LYS A 61 -8.64 23.81 -22.41
C LYS A 61 -7.14 23.74 -22.66
N VAL A 62 -6.38 23.31 -21.66
CA VAL A 62 -5.10 22.68 -21.93
C VAL A 62 -5.46 21.47 -22.80
N PRO A 63 -4.94 21.35 -24.04
CA PRO A 63 -5.28 20.23 -24.91
C PRO A 63 -5.03 18.97 -24.08
N ALA A 64 -6.01 18.07 -24.05
CA ALA A 64 -5.91 16.80 -23.33
C ALA A 64 -4.65 16.09 -23.85
N THR A 65 -3.56 16.23 -23.11
CA THR A 65 -2.28 15.63 -23.48
C THR A 65 -2.49 14.13 -23.44
N ASN A 66 -2.49 13.54 -24.63
CA ASN A 66 -2.80 12.15 -24.82
C ASN A 66 -1.54 11.36 -24.47
N TYR A 67 -1.38 11.01 -23.17
CA TYR A 67 -0.24 10.25 -22.69
C TYR A 67 -0.41 8.76 -22.98
N LYS A 68 0.65 8.11 -23.44
CA LYS A 68 0.73 6.66 -23.40
C LYS A 68 0.86 6.19 -21.95
N PHE A 69 0.31 5.03 -21.65
CA PHE A 69 0.39 4.43 -20.31
C PHE A 69 1.83 4.29 -19.83
N MET A 70 2.76 3.88 -20.73
CA MET A 70 4.17 3.74 -20.41
C MET A 70 4.75 5.06 -19.87
N ASP A 71 4.60 6.14 -20.60
CA ASP A 71 5.21 7.43 -20.25
C ASP A 71 4.61 7.98 -18.95
N PHE A 72 3.28 7.91 -18.84
CA PHE A 72 2.58 8.43 -17.67
C PHE A 72 2.85 7.63 -16.40
N SER A 73 2.96 6.30 -16.50
CA SER A 73 3.25 5.45 -15.35
C SER A 73 4.66 5.65 -14.79
N VAL A 74 5.63 6.01 -15.66
CA VAL A 74 6.99 6.42 -15.22
C VAL A 74 6.92 7.76 -14.48
N ILE A 75 6.22 8.76 -15.04
CA ILE A 75 6.00 10.07 -14.36
C ILE A 75 5.37 9.85 -12.98
N TRP A 76 4.34 8.99 -12.89
CA TRP A 76 3.70 8.66 -11.62
C TRP A 76 4.66 8.01 -10.63
N LEU A 77 5.46 7.04 -11.08
CA LEU A 77 6.36 6.27 -10.23
C LEU A 77 7.51 7.13 -9.68
N GLU A 78 8.01 8.07 -10.50
CA GLU A 78 9.11 8.98 -10.14
C GLU A 78 8.65 10.27 -9.47
N ASN A 79 7.34 10.45 -9.24
CA ASN A 79 6.80 11.66 -8.64
C ASN A 79 7.33 11.84 -7.20
N PRO A 80 8.10 12.91 -6.92
CA PRO A 80 8.67 13.16 -5.60
C PRO A 80 7.62 13.42 -4.51
N LEU A 81 6.41 13.85 -4.89
CA LEU A 81 5.32 14.11 -3.95
C LEU A 81 4.75 12.83 -3.33
N THR A 82 4.97 11.67 -3.93
CA THR A 82 4.47 10.39 -3.39
C THR A 82 5.34 9.83 -2.27
N SER A 83 6.54 10.36 -2.02
CA SER A 83 7.52 9.98 -0.98
C SER A 83 7.46 8.48 -0.58
N LEU A 84 7.48 7.60 -1.58
CA LEU A 84 7.36 6.16 -1.37
C LEU A 84 8.59 5.62 -0.64
N LYS A 85 8.38 4.76 0.37
CA LYS A 85 9.47 3.96 0.93
C LYS A 85 10.10 3.12 -0.19
N GLU A 86 11.41 2.94 -0.16
CA GLU A 86 12.16 2.24 -1.20
C GLU A 86 11.59 0.84 -1.51
N SER A 87 11.21 0.07 -0.49
CA SER A 87 10.58 -1.23 -0.67
C SER A 87 9.23 -1.17 -1.40
N THR A 88 8.46 -0.11 -1.19
CA THR A 88 7.17 0.11 -1.88
C THR A 88 7.40 0.51 -3.34
N TYR A 89 8.36 1.41 -3.58
CA TYR A 89 8.77 1.81 -4.93
C TYR A 89 9.17 0.58 -5.77
N ILE A 90 10.07 -0.25 -5.23
CA ILE A 90 10.55 -1.46 -5.91
C ILE A 90 9.41 -2.43 -6.20
N ARG A 91 8.49 -2.63 -5.25
CA ARG A 91 7.30 -3.45 -5.45
C ARG A 91 6.42 -2.90 -6.58
N TYR A 92 6.14 -1.59 -6.58
CA TYR A 92 5.31 -0.96 -7.63
C TYR A 92 5.99 -1.05 -8.99
N ARG A 93 7.29 -0.77 -9.08
CA ARG A 93 8.07 -0.93 -10.29
C ARG A 93 8.01 -2.38 -10.83
N THR A 94 8.13 -3.36 -9.94
CA THR A 94 8.04 -4.77 -10.33
C THR A 94 6.65 -5.13 -10.86
N LEU A 95 5.58 -4.74 -10.16
CA LEU A 95 4.21 -5.01 -10.60
C LEU A 95 3.89 -4.29 -11.93
N LEU A 96 4.36 -3.06 -12.07
CA LEU A 96 4.22 -2.28 -13.30
C LEU A 96 4.92 -2.98 -14.48
N ASN A 97 6.23 -3.25 -14.35
CA ASN A 97 7.03 -3.77 -15.45
C ASN A 97 6.68 -5.21 -15.83
N CYS A 98 6.35 -6.05 -14.84
CA CYS A 98 6.08 -7.47 -15.11
C CYS A 98 4.67 -7.73 -15.60
N TYR A 99 3.67 -6.91 -15.23
CA TYR A 99 2.27 -7.24 -15.47
C TYR A 99 1.47 -6.17 -16.21
N LEU A 100 1.69 -4.88 -15.93
CA LEU A 100 0.91 -3.80 -16.55
C LEU A 100 1.54 -3.35 -17.88
N MET A 101 2.86 -3.18 -17.92
CA MET A 101 3.57 -2.76 -19.14
C MET A 101 3.34 -3.70 -20.33
N PRO A 102 3.44 -5.04 -20.21
CA PRO A 102 3.22 -5.93 -21.35
C PRO A 102 1.87 -5.73 -22.05
N SER A 103 0.83 -5.38 -21.27
CA SER A 103 -0.53 -5.25 -21.79
C SER A 103 -0.92 -3.82 -22.17
N PHE A 104 -0.36 -2.81 -21.51
CA PHE A 104 -0.86 -1.43 -21.63
C PHE A 104 0.15 -0.41 -22.14
N GLN A 105 1.44 -0.75 -22.27
CA GLN A 105 2.50 0.23 -22.57
C GLN A 105 2.22 1.13 -23.77
N GLN A 106 1.62 0.61 -24.84
CA GLN A 106 1.35 1.34 -26.08
C GLN A 106 -0.01 2.04 -26.11
N LEU A 107 -0.88 1.72 -25.15
CA LEU A 107 -2.23 2.30 -25.09
C LEU A 107 -2.18 3.73 -24.56
N GLN A 108 -3.09 4.55 -25.06
CA GLN A 108 -3.38 5.84 -24.46
C GLN A 108 -4.08 5.65 -23.10
N MET A 109 -3.90 6.59 -22.17
CA MET A 109 -4.54 6.53 -20.85
C MET A 109 -6.06 6.39 -20.94
N SER A 110 -6.69 7.00 -21.93
CA SER A 110 -8.13 6.93 -22.21
C SER A 110 -8.61 5.58 -22.75
N GLU A 111 -7.70 4.76 -23.30
CA GLU A 111 -8.02 3.46 -23.87
C GLU A 111 -7.99 2.33 -22.83
N ILE A 112 -7.62 2.62 -21.59
CA ILE A 112 -7.60 1.63 -20.49
C ILE A 112 -9.02 1.48 -19.95
N THR A 113 -9.82 0.69 -20.65
CA THR A 113 -11.24 0.44 -20.33
C THR A 113 -11.38 -0.69 -19.31
N SER A 114 -12.57 -0.77 -18.68
CA SER A 114 -12.90 -1.91 -17.80
C SER A 114 -12.78 -3.25 -18.50
N GLU A 115 -13.13 -3.33 -19.79
CA GLU A 115 -13.02 -4.55 -20.58
C GLU A 115 -11.57 -5.02 -20.72
N ARG A 116 -10.65 -4.11 -21.08
CA ARG A 116 -9.22 -4.41 -21.19
C ARG A 116 -8.63 -4.84 -19.85
N VAL A 117 -9.03 -4.20 -18.76
CA VAL A 117 -8.61 -4.57 -17.40
C VAL A 117 -9.15 -5.96 -17.02
N CYS A 118 -10.40 -6.28 -17.36
CA CYS A 118 -10.96 -7.62 -17.15
C CYS A 118 -10.22 -8.69 -17.96
N THR A 119 -9.86 -8.40 -19.21
CA THR A 119 -9.08 -9.30 -20.07
C THR A 119 -7.71 -9.57 -19.43
N LEU A 120 -7.00 -8.53 -19.00
CA LEU A 120 -5.74 -8.69 -18.26
C LEU A 120 -5.92 -9.59 -17.02
N CYS A 121 -6.97 -9.38 -16.22
CA CYS A 121 -7.21 -10.22 -15.04
C CYS A 121 -7.36 -11.71 -15.40
N LYS A 122 -8.11 -12.02 -16.45
CA LYS A 122 -8.31 -13.40 -16.92
C LYS A 122 -7.00 -14.04 -17.43
N GLU A 123 -6.18 -13.27 -18.13
CA GLU A 123 -4.87 -13.73 -18.60
C GLU A 123 -3.91 -14.01 -17.42
N LEU A 124 -3.87 -13.08 -16.44
CA LEU A 124 -3.05 -13.24 -15.24
C LEU A 124 -3.52 -14.42 -14.36
N GLU A 125 -4.81 -14.68 -14.30
CA GLU A 125 -5.38 -15.81 -13.56
C GLU A 125 -5.00 -17.15 -14.20
N LYS A 126 -4.85 -17.21 -15.52
CA LYS A 126 -4.51 -18.43 -16.25
C LYS A 126 -2.99 -18.64 -16.40
N HIS A 127 -2.25 -17.60 -16.76
CA HIS A 127 -0.86 -17.68 -17.23
C HIS A 127 0.07 -16.62 -16.62
N GLY A 128 -0.28 -16.01 -15.52
CA GLY A 128 0.45 -14.84 -14.99
C GLY A 128 1.83 -15.12 -14.39
N LYS A 129 2.21 -16.37 -14.13
CA LYS A 129 3.54 -16.73 -13.63
C LYS A 129 4.49 -17.12 -14.76
N LYS A 130 5.79 -17.08 -14.46
CA LYS A 130 6.86 -17.46 -15.40
C LYS A 130 6.84 -18.93 -15.81
N ASP A 131 6.30 -19.79 -14.96
CA ASP A 131 6.12 -21.23 -15.21
C ASP A 131 4.86 -21.53 -16.04
N GLY A 132 4.15 -20.50 -16.51
CA GLY A 132 2.91 -20.62 -17.27
C GLY A 132 1.66 -20.84 -16.41
N THR A 133 1.79 -20.96 -15.10
CA THR A 133 0.64 -21.08 -14.19
C THR A 133 0.04 -19.72 -13.82
N GLY A 134 -1.16 -19.72 -13.25
CA GLY A 134 -1.87 -18.51 -12.91
C GLY A 134 -1.39 -17.82 -11.62
N LEU A 135 -1.68 -16.54 -11.52
CA LEU A 135 -1.46 -15.75 -10.30
C LEU A 135 -2.60 -15.96 -9.30
N SER A 136 -2.27 -15.82 -8.02
CA SER A 136 -3.31 -15.80 -6.99
C SER A 136 -4.21 -14.57 -7.10
N PRO A 137 -5.49 -14.66 -6.71
CA PRO A 137 -6.41 -13.51 -6.66
C PRO A 137 -5.86 -12.33 -5.87
N LYS A 138 -5.08 -12.60 -4.82
CA LYS A 138 -4.41 -11.58 -4.01
C LYS A 138 -3.36 -10.80 -4.82
N THR A 139 -2.53 -11.49 -5.60
CA THR A 139 -1.52 -10.86 -6.45
C THR A 139 -2.17 -10.00 -7.52
N ILE A 140 -3.22 -10.50 -8.18
CA ILE A 140 -3.99 -9.73 -9.18
C ILE A 140 -4.60 -8.47 -8.53
N SER A 141 -5.17 -8.58 -7.34
CA SER A 141 -5.69 -7.43 -6.60
C SER A 141 -4.62 -6.38 -6.28
N ASP A 142 -3.39 -6.80 -5.99
CA ASP A 142 -2.26 -5.90 -5.76
C ASP A 142 -1.84 -5.18 -7.06
N ILE A 143 -1.85 -5.88 -8.21
CA ILE A 143 -1.61 -5.29 -9.54
C ILE A 143 -2.68 -4.23 -9.86
N LEU A 144 -3.96 -4.56 -9.66
CA LEU A 144 -5.06 -3.62 -9.84
C LEU A 144 -4.98 -2.42 -8.89
N SER A 145 -4.44 -2.60 -7.69
CA SER A 145 -4.19 -1.48 -6.77
C SER A 145 -3.17 -0.49 -7.32
N VAL A 146 -2.12 -0.96 -7.99
CA VAL A 146 -1.14 -0.09 -8.65
C VAL A 146 -1.78 0.62 -9.83
N LEU A 147 -2.51 -0.10 -10.70
CA LEU A 147 -3.22 0.49 -11.83
C LEU A 147 -4.17 1.61 -11.38
N ARG A 148 -5.00 1.36 -10.35
CA ARG A 148 -5.91 2.38 -9.81
C ARG A 148 -5.18 3.61 -9.29
N ARG A 149 -4.01 3.47 -8.67
CA ARG A 149 -3.21 4.62 -8.22
C ARG A 149 -2.70 5.45 -9.38
N ILE A 150 -2.29 4.82 -10.48
CA ILE A 150 -1.87 5.50 -11.71
C ILE A 150 -3.06 6.26 -12.33
N LEU A 151 -4.21 5.59 -12.46
CA LEU A 151 -5.43 6.20 -13.01
C LEU A 151 -5.96 7.35 -12.14
N HIS A 152 -5.93 7.23 -10.80
CA HIS A 152 -6.29 8.34 -9.90
C HIS A 152 -5.34 9.52 -10.08
N TYR A 153 -4.05 9.26 -10.17
CA TYR A 153 -3.08 10.33 -10.41
C TYR A 153 -3.31 11.00 -11.77
N ALA A 154 -3.66 10.23 -12.81
CA ALA A 154 -4.03 10.80 -14.11
C ALA A 154 -5.29 11.69 -14.01
N GLN A 155 -6.28 11.25 -13.27
CA GLN A 155 -7.50 12.03 -13.03
C GLN A 155 -7.19 13.34 -12.29
N ASP A 156 -6.30 13.29 -11.28
CA ASP A 156 -5.86 14.49 -10.53
C ASP A 156 -5.07 15.47 -11.42
N GLN A 157 -4.45 14.99 -12.51
CA GLN A 157 -3.76 15.80 -13.52
C GLN A 157 -4.66 16.19 -14.70
N ASN A 158 -5.97 15.98 -14.61
CA ASN A 158 -6.96 16.27 -15.66
C ASN A 158 -6.71 15.50 -16.98
N ILE A 159 -6.05 14.34 -16.92
CA ILE A 159 -5.87 13.46 -18.09
C ILE A 159 -7.14 12.64 -18.29
N SER A 160 -7.58 12.52 -19.54
CA SER A 160 -8.75 11.73 -19.91
C SER A 160 -8.51 10.24 -19.62
N ILE A 161 -9.38 9.63 -18.82
CA ILE A 161 -9.36 8.19 -18.46
C ILE A 161 -10.77 7.61 -18.50
N ASP A 162 -10.87 6.31 -18.70
CA ASP A 162 -12.13 5.59 -18.51
C ASP A 162 -12.33 5.29 -17.01
N VAL A 163 -13.27 5.98 -16.38
CA VAL A 163 -13.61 5.80 -14.95
C VAL A 163 -14.16 4.41 -14.63
N THR A 164 -14.65 3.67 -15.61
CA THR A 164 -15.18 2.31 -15.40
C THR A 164 -14.09 1.32 -15.02
N ALA A 165 -12.84 1.58 -15.43
CA ALA A 165 -11.66 0.77 -15.08
C ALA A 165 -11.43 0.67 -13.55
N PHE A 166 -11.88 1.67 -12.76
CA PHE A 166 -11.79 1.63 -11.30
C PHE A 166 -12.67 0.55 -10.66
N ASN A 167 -13.72 0.11 -11.34
CA ASN A 167 -14.73 -0.79 -10.77
C ASN A 167 -14.34 -2.27 -10.85
N VAL A 168 -13.32 -2.61 -11.63
CA VAL A 168 -12.88 -4.01 -11.77
C VAL A 168 -12.34 -4.52 -10.43
N ARG A 169 -12.87 -5.65 -9.96
CA ARG A 169 -12.50 -6.32 -8.71
C ARG A 169 -12.28 -7.81 -8.97
N VAL A 170 -11.35 -8.38 -8.23
CA VAL A 170 -11.12 -9.83 -8.20
C VAL A 170 -11.63 -10.37 -6.88
N LYS A 171 -12.50 -11.37 -6.94
CA LYS A 171 -13.02 -12.05 -5.76
C LYS A 171 -11.88 -12.78 -5.06
N GLN A 172 -11.69 -12.50 -3.77
CA GLN A 172 -10.72 -13.22 -2.95
C GLN A 172 -11.44 -14.31 -2.17
N ILE A 173 -10.88 -15.52 -2.22
CA ILE A 173 -11.35 -16.63 -1.41
C ILE A 173 -10.46 -16.67 -0.18
N PRO A 174 -11.00 -16.50 1.04
CA PRO A 174 -10.22 -16.63 2.26
C PRO A 174 -9.62 -18.04 2.32
N LYS A 175 -8.31 -18.14 2.50
CA LYS A 175 -7.65 -19.42 2.78
C LYS A 175 -7.67 -19.65 4.29
N ALA A 176 -8.12 -20.81 4.74
CA ALA A 176 -7.99 -21.21 6.13
C ALA A 176 -6.49 -21.19 6.54
N LEU A 177 -6.22 -20.64 7.71
CA LEU A 177 -4.87 -20.68 8.28
C LEU A 177 -4.69 -22.05 8.94
N GLU A 178 -3.66 -22.77 8.53
CA GLU A 178 -3.21 -23.97 9.21
C GLU A 178 -2.39 -23.53 10.44
N ILE A 179 -2.84 -23.93 11.63
CA ILE A 179 -2.21 -23.59 12.90
C ILE A 179 -1.68 -24.91 13.47
N LEU A 180 -0.44 -24.90 13.95
CA LEU A 180 0.15 -26.04 14.62
C LEU A 180 -0.68 -26.43 15.86
N SER A 181 -0.98 -27.70 16.01
CA SER A 181 -1.55 -28.26 17.24
C SER A 181 -0.54 -28.15 18.38
N LEU A 182 -0.99 -28.30 19.62
CA LEU A 182 -0.11 -28.27 20.79
C LEU A 182 0.98 -29.35 20.72
N SER A 183 0.63 -30.56 20.25
CA SER A 183 1.60 -31.65 20.07
C SER A 183 2.69 -31.32 19.04
N GLU A 184 2.28 -30.76 17.88
CA GLU A 184 3.23 -30.34 16.85
C GLU A 184 4.12 -29.19 17.33
N GLN A 185 3.58 -28.23 18.09
CA GLN A 185 4.38 -27.16 18.71
C GLN A 185 5.41 -27.72 19.68
N THR A 186 5.03 -28.68 20.52
CA THR A 186 5.95 -29.32 21.49
C THR A 186 7.07 -30.06 20.76
N THR A 187 6.72 -30.88 19.76
CA THR A 187 7.70 -31.61 18.94
C THR A 187 8.68 -30.68 18.26
N LEU A 188 8.15 -29.57 17.65
CA LEU A 188 8.97 -28.56 17.02
C LEU A 188 9.94 -27.89 18.03
N GLN A 189 9.44 -27.52 19.21
CA GLN A 189 10.26 -26.88 20.24
C GLN A 189 11.38 -27.80 20.74
N GLU A 190 11.08 -29.07 21.00
CA GLU A 190 12.07 -30.07 21.40
C GLU A 190 13.16 -30.24 20.32
N TYR A 191 12.75 -30.33 19.03
CA TYR A 191 13.71 -30.40 17.93
C TYR A 191 14.62 -29.18 17.88
N LEU A 192 14.05 -27.95 17.95
CA LEU A 192 14.80 -26.70 17.87
C LEU A 192 15.77 -26.51 19.03
N VAL A 193 15.41 -26.98 20.24
CA VAL A 193 16.28 -26.91 21.43
C VAL A 193 17.41 -27.93 21.33
N ASN A 194 17.11 -29.15 20.87
CA ASN A 194 18.12 -30.23 20.75
C ASN A 194 19.12 -29.96 19.61
N GLN A 195 18.74 -29.17 18.61
CA GLN A 195 19.58 -28.79 17.46
C GLN A 195 19.86 -27.28 17.47
N LEU A 196 20.24 -26.73 18.63
CA LEU A 196 20.36 -25.31 18.83
C LEU A 196 21.50 -24.70 18.00
N ASP A 197 21.14 -23.94 16.99
CA ASP A 197 22.00 -23.06 16.20
C ASP A 197 21.41 -21.66 16.10
N SER A 198 22.06 -20.75 15.38
CA SER A 198 21.57 -19.38 15.21
C SER A 198 20.21 -19.29 14.51
N LEU A 199 19.89 -20.21 13.58
CA LEU A 199 18.62 -20.24 12.88
C LEU A 199 17.51 -20.75 13.79
N ASN A 200 17.74 -21.88 14.46
CA ASN A 200 16.80 -22.50 15.38
C ASN A 200 16.51 -21.60 16.59
N LEU A 201 17.53 -20.91 17.11
CA LEU A 201 17.36 -19.89 18.13
C LEU A 201 16.44 -18.75 17.64
N GLY A 202 16.63 -18.28 16.40
CA GLY A 202 15.77 -17.27 15.80
C GLY A 202 14.30 -17.72 15.68
N ILE A 203 14.07 -18.97 15.29
CA ILE A 203 12.73 -19.57 15.22
C ILE A 203 12.10 -19.62 16.62
N LEU A 204 12.85 -20.08 17.64
CA LEU A 204 12.38 -20.11 19.03
C LEU A 204 11.99 -18.71 19.53
N ILE A 205 12.81 -17.69 19.26
CA ILE A 205 12.49 -16.30 19.61
C ILE A 205 11.16 -15.90 18.97
N CYS A 206 10.95 -16.19 17.68
CA CYS A 206 9.69 -15.88 17.00
C CYS A 206 8.49 -16.64 17.61
N LEU A 207 8.65 -17.93 17.92
CA LEU A 207 7.59 -18.75 18.51
C LEU A 207 7.14 -18.22 19.87
N TYR A 208 8.09 -17.85 20.73
CA TYR A 208 7.80 -17.39 22.09
C TYR A 208 7.34 -15.93 22.17
N THR A 209 7.73 -15.08 21.21
CA THR A 209 7.52 -13.63 21.30
C THR A 209 6.56 -13.06 20.26
N GLY A 210 6.28 -13.82 19.19
CA GLY A 210 5.46 -13.36 18.09
C GLY A 210 6.07 -12.20 17.28
N ILE A 211 7.39 -11.98 17.35
CA ILE A 211 8.05 -10.95 16.52
C ILE A 211 8.08 -11.35 15.05
N ARG A 212 8.07 -10.34 14.17
CA ARG A 212 8.15 -10.60 12.73
C ARG A 212 9.57 -10.97 12.32
N VAL A 213 9.71 -11.80 11.29
CA VAL A 213 11.03 -12.19 10.75
C VAL A 213 11.93 -10.98 10.47
N GLY A 214 11.41 -9.91 9.89
CA GLY A 214 12.20 -8.69 9.67
C GLY A 214 12.63 -7.97 10.95
N GLU A 215 11.87 -8.06 12.01
CA GLU A 215 12.20 -7.52 13.33
C GLU A 215 13.28 -8.40 14.00
N LEU A 216 13.16 -9.74 13.88
CA LEU A 216 14.17 -10.69 14.35
C LEU A 216 15.53 -10.44 13.66
N CYS A 217 15.53 -10.32 12.32
CA CYS A 217 16.77 -10.10 11.57
C CYS A 217 17.45 -8.76 11.88
N ALA A 218 16.72 -7.79 12.44
CA ALA A 218 17.25 -6.50 12.88
C ALA A 218 17.56 -6.45 14.38
N LEU A 219 17.31 -7.53 15.12
CA LEU A 219 17.50 -7.59 16.55
C LEU A 219 19.00 -7.68 16.87
N THR A 220 19.46 -6.88 17.83
CA THR A 220 20.82 -6.91 18.39
C THR A 220 20.77 -7.23 19.88
N TRP A 221 21.85 -7.78 20.43
CA TRP A 221 21.95 -8.11 21.85
C TRP A 221 21.71 -6.91 22.77
N GLU A 222 22.08 -5.71 22.35
CA GLU A 222 21.85 -4.44 23.07
C GLU A 222 20.35 -4.12 23.28
N LYS A 223 19.47 -4.76 22.52
CA LYS A 223 18.01 -4.59 22.62
C LYS A 223 17.35 -5.65 23.50
N ILE A 224 18.14 -6.56 24.06
CA ILE A 224 17.70 -7.60 24.97
C ILE A 224 18.19 -7.24 26.38
N SER A 225 17.25 -6.98 27.29
CA SER A 225 17.54 -6.76 28.72
C SER A 225 17.28 -8.05 29.47
N PHE A 226 18.35 -8.70 29.94
CA PHE A 226 18.25 -9.90 30.80
C PHE A 226 17.73 -9.55 32.18
N SER A 227 18.11 -8.37 32.73
CA SER A 227 17.67 -7.89 34.05
C SER A 227 16.15 -7.66 34.07
N ASP A 228 15.63 -6.98 33.03
CA ASP A 228 14.20 -6.64 32.92
C ASP A 228 13.39 -7.74 32.20
N LYS A 229 14.09 -8.77 31.71
CA LYS A 229 13.52 -9.86 30.89
C LYS A 229 12.68 -9.34 29.72
N THR A 230 13.25 -8.43 28.95
CA THR A 230 12.52 -7.77 27.84
C THR A 230 13.35 -7.68 26.55
N ILE A 231 12.62 -7.65 25.41
CA ILE A 231 13.17 -7.36 24.08
C ILE A 231 12.56 -6.07 23.57
N ARG A 232 13.39 -5.13 23.16
CA ARG A 232 12.95 -3.87 22.53
C ARG A 232 12.96 -3.99 21.01
N ILE A 233 11.78 -3.91 20.41
CA ILE A 233 11.59 -3.91 18.94
C ILE A 233 11.52 -2.46 18.45
N CYS A 234 12.52 -2.01 17.70
CA CYS A 234 12.59 -0.64 17.17
C CYS A 234 13.07 -0.57 15.71
N GLN A 235 13.42 -1.70 15.11
CA GLN A 235 13.95 -1.77 13.75
C GLN A 235 13.39 -3.00 13.02
N THR A 236 13.46 -2.95 11.69
CA THR A 236 13.17 -4.08 10.81
C THR A 236 14.17 -4.13 9.68
N MET A 237 14.60 -5.33 9.33
CA MET A 237 15.53 -5.60 8.23
C MET A 237 14.77 -6.15 7.04
N GLN A 238 15.10 -5.70 5.86
CA GLN A 238 14.55 -6.20 4.60
C GLN A 238 15.66 -6.29 3.54
N ARG A 239 15.63 -7.36 2.75
CA ARG A 239 16.46 -7.47 1.54
C ARG A 239 15.62 -7.01 0.34
N ILE A 240 16.05 -5.97 -0.35
CA ILE A 240 15.35 -5.41 -1.50
C ILE A 240 16.28 -5.29 -2.71
N GLN A 241 15.70 -5.18 -3.90
CA GLN A 241 16.48 -4.90 -5.11
C GLN A 241 17.00 -3.45 -5.08
N LYS A 242 18.18 -3.22 -5.65
CA LYS A 242 18.69 -1.85 -5.83
C LYS A 242 17.85 -1.10 -6.87
N ARG A 243 17.57 0.18 -6.61
CA ARG A 243 16.79 1.04 -7.49
C ARG A 243 17.42 1.22 -8.87
N THR A 244 18.75 1.35 -8.92
CA THR A 244 19.54 1.74 -10.10
C THR A 244 20.26 0.59 -10.80
N SER A 245 20.11 -0.66 -10.35
CA SER A 245 20.88 -1.79 -10.89
C SER A 245 20.11 -2.55 -11.95
N GLU A 246 20.60 -2.57 -13.18
CA GLU A 246 20.13 -3.45 -14.26
C GLU A 246 20.32 -4.94 -13.92
N ASN A 247 21.32 -5.26 -13.10
CA ASN A 247 21.69 -6.60 -12.66
C ASN A 247 21.05 -6.97 -11.33
N LYS A 248 19.73 -7.06 -11.19
CA LYS A 248 18.98 -7.65 -10.06
C LYS A 248 19.71 -7.76 -8.69
N LYS A 249 20.74 -6.92 -8.46
CA LYS A 249 21.50 -6.90 -7.20
C LYS A 249 20.59 -6.45 -6.08
N THR A 250 20.65 -7.18 -4.96
CA THR A 250 19.91 -6.84 -3.75
C THR A 250 20.84 -6.18 -2.73
N HIS A 251 20.26 -5.40 -1.82
CA HIS A 251 20.92 -4.89 -0.63
C HIS A 251 20.00 -5.01 0.58
N ILE A 252 20.61 -4.93 1.76
CA ILE A 252 19.88 -4.99 3.03
C ILE A 252 19.59 -3.56 3.47
N ILE A 253 18.34 -3.33 3.87
CA ILE A 253 17.91 -2.08 4.52
C ILE A 253 17.49 -2.40 5.93
N ILE A 254 18.01 -1.65 6.90
CA ILE A 254 17.54 -1.61 8.28
C ILE A 254 16.86 -0.26 8.47
N ALA A 255 15.59 -0.29 8.85
CA ALA A 255 14.77 0.91 8.97
C ALA A 255 13.86 0.85 10.20
N ALA A 256 13.37 2.02 10.62
CA ALA A 256 12.32 2.09 11.64
C ALA A 256 11.05 1.36 11.14
N PRO A 257 10.24 0.79 12.04
CA PRO A 257 8.99 0.16 11.71
C PRO A 257 8.03 1.10 10.97
N LYS A 258 7.00 0.52 10.30
CA LYS A 258 6.04 1.31 9.49
C LYS A 258 5.12 2.19 10.33
N SER A 259 4.86 1.83 11.56
CA SER A 259 3.99 2.56 12.48
C SER A 259 4.65 2.75 13.83
N SER A 260 4.27 3.79 14.56
CA SER A 260 4.72 4.03 15.95
C SER A 260 4.38 2.87 16.88
N SER A 261 3.23 2.22 16.69
CA SER A 261 2.78 1.05 17.46
C SER A 261 3.64 -0.19 17.27
N ALA A 262 4.45 -0.26 16.21
CA ALA A 262 5.38 -1.36 16.00
C ALA A 262 6.69 -1.20 16.80
N ASN A 263 6.96 0.00 17.33
CA ASN A 263 8.02 0.22 18.33
C ASN A 263 7.44 -0.19 19.69
N ARG A 264 7.88 -1.33 20.20
CA ARG A 264 7.32 -1.95 21.41
C ARG A 264 8.37 -2.71 22.22
N VAL A 265 8.08 -2.93 23.48
CA VAL A 265 8.83 -3.81 24.38
C VAL A 265 8.01 -5.08 24.57
N ILE A 266 8.66 -6.23 24.49
CA ILE A 266 8.05 -7.56 24.63
C ILE A 266 8.70 -8.26 25.82
N PRO A 267 7.93 -8.85 26.75
CA PRO A 267 8.50 -9.66 27.82
C PRO A 267 9.08 -10.97 27.27
N ILE A 268 10.19 -11.44 27.86
CA ILE A 268 10.82 -12.71 27.53
C ILE A 268 10.28 -13.77 28.51
N PRO A 269 9.61 -14.82 28.03
CA PRO A 269 9.22 -15.95 28.89
C PRO A 269 10.43 -16.61 29.51
N ASN A 270 10.31 -17.12 30.77
CA ASN A 270 11.40 -17.74 31.49
C ASN A 270 12.03 -18.91 30.73
N THR A 271 11.23 -19.67 29.98
CA THR A 271 11.70 -20.76 29.11
C THR A 271 12.69 -20.26 28.05
N LEU A 272 12.33 -19.19 27.36
CA LEU A 272 13.20 -18.59 26.34
C LEU A 272 14.43 -17.94 26.99
N LEU A 273 14.27 -17.32 28.16
CA LEU A 273 15.39 -16.70 28.88
C LEU A 273 16.50 -17.72 29.20
N LYS A 274 16.13 -18.94 29.61
CA LYS A 274 17.10 -20.04 29.88
C LYS A 274 17.83 -20.51 28.61
N ILE A 275 17.26 -20.32 27.45
CA ILE A 275 17.88 -20.68 26.16
C ILE A 275 18.83 -19.57 25.69
N LEU A 276 18.53 -18.32 26.05
CA LEU A 276 19.32 -17.14 25.67
C LEU A 276 20.51 -16.89 26.57
N SER A 277 20.47 -17.38 27.83
CA SER A 277 21.55 -17.28 28.83
C SER A 277 22.56 -18.40 28.66
#